data_4ef69d9d4237c3ec9133cd4c91b4ddde
#
_entry.id   4ef69d9d4237c3ec9133cd4c91b4ddde
#
_cell.length_a   1.000
_cell.length_b   1.000
_cell.length_c   1.000
_cell.angle_alpha   90.00
_cell.angle_beta   90.00
_cell.angle_gamma   90.00
#
_symmetry.space_group_name_H-M   'P 1'
#
loop_
_entity.id
_entity.type
_entity.pdbx_description
1 polymer ?
#
loop_
_entity_poly.entity_id
_entity_poly.type
_entity_poly.pdbx_seq_one_letter_code
_entity_poly.pdbx_strand_id
1 'polypeptide(L)'
;MISFIVPAHNEESCLPRTLQAIHDAARVTGQQYEIIVVDDASTDATAEVARRHNAIVVPVNHRQIAATRNSGARAAHGKRLFFVDADTTINPSAVAEALQYMDKGAVGGGAPTWLGKGEVVPLYVRLIAILGLVAVKLIGFTGGAFMYCTREAFLATGGFDEHLYWSEENSFALALKREGRFVVLWHYVLTSGRRFRTLSGLQMLEVCARTALSPSKMTTRRASVEKVWYDSNRANDDKMPDTLAVKVSNGLALLIIIVLITWPVWIFIPRSWMPWDSLSGKFRFFICGFICHVGLVLWPCAFVLFRNLLRQKRWTGLVQSTALIAFCVWQAWGATRGVIRFWPWLFHWLAHFHGS
;
A
#
# COMPACT_ATOMS: atom_id res chain seq x y z
N MET A 1 -10.81 29.78 -4.73
CA MET A 1 -10.42 29.38 -3.37
C MET A 1 -10.34 27.86 -3.30
N ILE A 2 -9.36 27.35 -2.58
CA ILE A 2 -9.07 25.92 -2.37
C ILE A 2 -9.40 25.59 -0.91
N SER A 3 -10.02 24.44 -0.63
CA SER A 3 -10.19 23.91 0.71
C SER A 3 -9.43 22.60 0.88
N PHE A 4 -8.50 22.56 1.83
CA PHE A 4 -7.83 21.34 2.24
C PHE A 4 -8.54 20.76 3.45
N ILE A 5 -8.99 19.52 3.36
CA ILE A 5 -9.78 18.82 4.38
C ILE A 5 -8.91 17.70 4.92
N VAL A 6 -8.62 17.75 6.22
CA VAL A 6 -7.72 16.84 6.91
C VAL A 6 -8.51 16.11 8.01
N PRO A 7 -8.96 14.87 7.78
CA PRO A 7 -9.55 14.05 8.83
C PRO A 7 -8.47 13.65 9.83
N ALA A 8 -8.70 13.85 11.12
CA ALA A 8 -7.72 13.58 12.16
C ALA A 8 -8.36 12.89 13.38
N HIS A 9 -7.67 11.90 13.93
CA HIS A 9 -7.96 11.28 15.22
C HIS A 9 -6.66 10.83 15.86
N ASN A 10 -6.27 11.48 16.96
CA ASN A 10 -5.02 11.22 17.68
C ASN A 10 -3.78 11.29 16.75
N GLU A 11 -3.61 12.46 16.12
CA GLU A 11 -2.56 12.71 15.12
C GLU A 11 -1.62 13.87 15.52
N GLU A 12 -1.52 14.21 16.82
CA GLU A 12 -0.69 15.31 17.32
C GLU A 12 0.75 15.26 16.82
N SER A 13 1.30 14.05 16.64
CA SER A 13 2.69 13.83 16.24
C SER A 13 2.95 14.02 14.74
N CYS A 14 1.98 13.74 13.88
CA CYS A 14 2.12 13.80 12.42
C CYS A 14 1.55 15.07 11.81
N LEU A 15 0.46 15.58 12.39
CA LEU A 15 -0.31 16.70 11.89
C LEU A 15 0.53 17.98 11.63
N PRO A 16 1.51 18.37 12.47
CA PRO A 16 2.34 19.56 12.20
C PRO A 16 3.01 19.51 10.83
N ARG A 17 3.62 18.38 10.49
CA ARG A 17 4.30 18.18 9.21
C ARG A 17 3.34 18.22 8.03
N THR A 18 2.18 17.62 8.17
CA THR A 18 1.12 17.62 7.16
C THR A 18 0.62 19.03 6.90
N LEU A 19 0.27 19.80 7.96
CA LEU A 19 -0.21 21.17 7.82
C LEU A 19 0.85 22.09 7.21
N GLN A 20 2.11 21.96 7.62
CA GLN A 20 3.20 22.73 7.02
C GLN A 20 3.33 22.43 5.52
N ALA A 21 3.27 21.16 5.11
CA ALA A 21 3.32 20.79 3.70
C ALA A 21 2.13 21.33 2.89
N ILE A 22 0.95 21.39 3.50
CA ILE A 22 -0.25 22.00 2.88
C ILE A 22 -0.03 23.50 2.71
N HIS A 23 0.45 24.21 3.72
CA HIS A 23 0.75 25.64 3.62
C HIS A 23 1.77 25.92 2.50
N ASP A 24 2.85 25.16 2.45
CA ASP A 24 3.90 25.33 1.44
C ASP A 24 3.36 25.07 0.03
N ALA A 25 2.55 24.01 -0.15
CA ALA A 25 1.93 23.69 -1.42
C ALA A 25 0.90 24.75 -1.84
N ALA A 26 0.08 25.23 -0.92
CA ALA A 26 -0.94 26.22 -1.21
C ALA A 26 -0.34 27.59 -1.61
N ARG A 27 0.71 28.04 -0.91
CA ARG A 27 1.40 29.31 -1.23
C ARG A 27 1.93 29.36 -2.66
N VAL A 28 2.48 28.25 -3.15
CA VAL A 28 3.00 28.18 -4.53
C VAL A 28 1.91 28.37 -5.58
N THR A 29 0.65 28.06 -5.26
CA THR A 29 -0.47 28.23 -6.20
C THR A 29 -0.89 29.69 -6.38
N GLY A 30 -0.54 30.60 -5.46
CA GLY A 30 -1.00 31.99 -5.44
C GLY A 30 -2.51 32.16 -5.23
N GLN A 31 -3.23 31.10 -4.92
CA GLN A 31 -4.68 31.14 -4.73
C GLN A 31 -5.04 31.25 -3.24
N GLN A 32 -6.20 31.85 -2.96
CA GLN A 32 -6.77 31.81 -1.63
C GLN A 32 -7.08 30.36 -1.22
N TYR A 33 -6.79 30.02 0.00
CA TYR A 33 -7.04 28.69 0.56
C TYR A 33 -7.47 28.73 2.01
N GLU A 34 -8.08 27.64 2.45
CA GLU A 34 -8.38 27.32 3.84
C GLU A 34 -7.94 25.90 4.14
N ILE A 35 -7.62 25.64 5.40
CA ILE A 35 -7.30 24.29 5.91
C ILE A 35 -8.34 23.97 6.99
N ILE A 36 -9.02 22.86 6.82
CA ILE A 36 -10.06 22.37 7.74
C ILE A 36 -9.58 21.04 8.30
N VAL A 37 -9.22 21.03 9.58
CA VAL A 37 -8.93 19.81 10.32
C VAL A 37 -10.22 19.34 10.98
N VAL A 38 -10.68 18.17 10.59
CA VAL A 38 -11.86 17.54 11.19
C VAL A 38 -11.38 16.62 12.30
N ASP A 39 -11.52 17.09 13.52
CA ASP A 39 -11.09 16.38 14.73
C ASP A 39 -12.16 15.38 15.17
N ASP A 40 -11.94 14.09 14.86
CA ASP A 40 -12.90 13.02 15.13
C ASP A 40 -12.68 12.43 16.53
N ALA A 41 -13.04 13.19 17.56
CA ALA A 41 -12.95 12.82 18.96
C ALA A 41 -11.54 12.42 19.39
N SER A 42 -10.52 13.24 19.07
CA SER A 42 -9.15 13.04 19.57
C SER A 42 -9.10 13.24 21.08
N THR A 43 -8.21 12.48 21.73
CA THR A 43 -7.92 12.55 23.16
C THR A 43 -6.54 13.13 23.46
N ASP A 44 -5.76 13.44 22.43
CA ASP A 44 -4.44 14.07 22.46
C ASP A 44 -4.53 15.56 22.07
N ALA A 45 -3.38 16.19 21.82
CA ALA A 45 -3.33 17.61 21.45
C ALA A 45 -3.63 17.90 19.97
N THR A 46 -4.25 16.97 19.21
CA THR A 46 -4.54 17.12 17.76
C THR A 46 -5.24 18.44 17.44
N ALA A 47 -6.35 18.77 18.15
CA ALA A 47 -7.11 20.00 17.89
C ALA A 47 -6.30 21.27 18.21
N GLU A 48 -5.46 21.25 19.24
CA GLU A 48 -4.60 22.37 19.61
C GLU A 48 -3.50 22.58 18.58
N VAL A 49 -2.87 21.50 18.11
CA VAL A 49 -1.90 21.53 17.03
C VAL A 49 -2.49 22.14 15.77
N ALA A 50 -3.70 21.74 15.39
CA ALA A 50 -4.40 22.31 14.23
C ALA A 50 -4.59 23.83 14.35
N ARG A 51 -5.08 24.33 15.50
CA ARG A 51 -5.26 25.77 15.74
C ARG A 51 -3.94 26.54 15.67
N ARG A 52 -2.86 26.01 16.25
CA ARG A 52 -1.52 26.63 16.19
C ARG A 52 -0.99 26.75 14.76
N HIS A 53 -1.44 25.90 13.85
CA HIS A 53 -1.11 25.97 12.42
C HIS A 53 -2.17 26.71 11.59
N ASN A 54 -2.99 27.57 12.20
CA ASN A 54 -4.02 28.39 11.53
C ASN A 54 -5.04 27.55 10.74
N ALA A 55 -5.34 26.33 11.16
CA ALA A 55 -6.40 25.53 10.59
C ALA A 55 -7.73 25.77 11.31
N ILE A 56 -8.83 25.72 10.57
CA ILE A 56 -10.18 25.68 11.09
C ILE A 56 -10.41 24.28 11.67
N VAL A 57 -10.78 24.19 12.95
CA VAL A 57 -11.06 22.91 13.59
C VAL A 57 -12.54 22.64 13.62
N VAL A 58 -12.97 21.54 13.04
CA VAL A 58 -14.35 21.04 13.07
C VAL A 58 -14.41 19.80 13.97
N PRO A 59 -14.91 19.90 15.20
CA PRO A 59 -15.01 18.76 16.10
C PRO A 59 -16.18 17.87 15.70
N VAL A 60 -15.94 16.57 15.63
CA VAL A 60 -16.97 15.56 15.37
C VAL A 60 -16.72 14.30 16.23
N ASN A 61 -17.68 13.39 16.24
CA ASN A 61 -17.54 12.10 16.92
C ASN A 61 -18.17 10.99 16.06
N HIS A 62 -17.62 10.79 14.87
CA HIS A 62 -18.08 9.76 13.95
C HIS A 62 -17.32 8.45 14.13
N ARG A 63 -16.03 8.55 14.48
CA ARG A 63 -15.11 7.41 14.52
C ARG A 63 -15.16 6.62 13.21
N GLN A 64 -15.29 7.37 12.09
CA GLN A 64 -15.44 6.84 10.75
C GLN A 64 -14.95 7.86 9.71
N ILE A 65 -13.96 7.45 8.90
CA ILE A 65 -13.22 8.35 8.04
C ILE A 65 -14.07 9.00 6.93
N ALA A 66 -15.03 8.25 6.35
CA ALA A 66 -15.93 8.78 5.32
C ALA A 66 -16.79 9.94 5.86
N ALA A 67 -17.45 9.74 7.01
CA ALA A 67 -18.26 10.76 7.66
C ALA A 67 -17.41 11.96 8.10
N THR A 68 -16.19 11.71 8.57
CA THR A 68 -15.23 12.77 8.95
C THR A 68 -14.84 13.61 7.74
N ARG A 69 -14.47 13.00 6.60
CA ARG A 69 -14.19 13.72 5.34
C ARG A 69 -15.40 14.49 4.84
N ASN A 70 -16.59 13.90 4.88
CA ASN A 70 -17.84 14.58 4.48
C ASN A 70 -18.14 15.79 5.36
N SER A 71 -17.93 15.70 6.67
CA SER A 71 -18.11 16.82 7.58
C SER A 71 -17.19 17.99 7.25
N GLY A 72 -15.93 17.71 6.91
CA GLY A 72 -15.00 18.72 6.44
C GLY A 72 -15.41 19.35 5.12
N ALA A 73 -15.88 18.56 4.16
CA ALA A 73 -16.35 19.06 2.87
C ALA A 73 -17.60 19.93 3.00
N ARG A 74 -18.50 19.63 3.95
CA ARG A 74 -19.65 20.46 4.28
C ARG A 74 -19.25 21.80 4.89
N ALA A 75 -18.22 21.82 5.73
CA ALA A 75 -17.69 23.06 6.36
C ALA A 75 -16.84 23.91 5.41
N ALA A 76 -16.37 23.33 4.31
CA ALA A 76 -15.48 23.99 3.36
C ALA A 76 -16.23 25.04 2.51
N HIS A 77 -15.53 26.11 2.09
CA HIS A 77 -16.06 27.21 1.25
C HIS A 77 -15.47 27.20 -0.18
N GLY A 78 -14.32 26.52 -0.39
CA GLY A 78 -13.64 26.47 -1.67
C GLY A 78 -14.42 25.68 -2.73
N LYS A 79 -14.23 26.07 -4.00
CA LYS A 79 -14.77 25.34 -5.16
C LYS A 79 -13.96 24.09 -5.51
N ARG A 80 -12.75 24.01 -4.98
CA ARG A 80 -11.79 22.91 -5.19
C ARG A 80 -11.49 22.29 -3.85
N LEU A 81 -11.85 21.02 -3.68
CA LEU A 81 -11.71 20.26 -2.45
C LEU A 81 -10.54 19.30 -2.55
N PHE A 82 -9.66 19.33 -1.57
CA PHE A 82 -8.53 18.43 -1.43
C PHE A 82 -8.65 17.69 -0.11
N PHE A 83 -8.72 16.38 -0.15
CA PHE A 83 -8.73 15.51 1.02
C PHE A 83 -7.33 14.98 1.22
N VAL A 84 -6.75 15.24 2.40
CA VAL A 84 -5.37 14.88 2.75
C VAL A 84 -5.38 14.19 4.10
N ASP A 85 -4.86 12.97 4.20
CA ASP A 85 -4.77 12.27 5.49
C ASP A 85 -3.78 13.00 6.42
N ALA A 86 -4.05 12.99 7.74
CA ALA A 86 -3.31 13.75 8.75
C ALA A 86 -1.83 13.35 8.90
N ASP A 87 -1.41 12.21 8.34
CA ASP A 87 -0.04 11.72 8.32
C ASP A 87 0.61 11.79 6.92
N THR A 88 0.02 12.56 6.01
CA THR A 88 0.45 12.65 4.61
C THR A 88 1.12 13.99 4.31
N THR A 89 2.30 13.91 3.72
CA THR A 89 3.08 15.07 3.24
C THR A 89 2.86 15.23 1.74
N ILE A 90 2.17 16.30 1.36
CA ILE A 90 1.97 16.65 -0.05
C ILE A 90 3.12 17.52 -0.56
N ASN A 91 3.33 17.55 -1.88
CA ASN A 91 4.27 18.46 -2.49
C ASN A 91 3.54 19.50 -3.36
N PRO A 92 4.14 20.68 -3.57
CA PRO A 92 3.54 21.75 -4.38
C PRO A 92 3.19 21.30 -5.80
N SER A 93 4.02 20.44 -6.40
CA SER A 93 3.80 19.97 -7.77
C SER A 93 2.55 19.11 -7.90
N ALA A 94 2.21 18.29 -6.88
CA ALA A 94 0.98 17.49 -6.90
C ALA A 94 -0.27 18.39 -6.86
N VAL A 95 -0.26 19.45 -6.04
CA VAL A 95 -1.39 20.40 -5.98
C VAL A 95 -1.50 21.19 -7.26
N ALA A 96 -0.39 21.71 -7.79
CA ALA A 96 -0.37 22.44 -9.05
C ALA A 96 -0.86 21.58 -10.23
N GLU A 97 -0.42 20.32 -10.29
CA GLU A 97 -0.87 19.35 -11.30
C GLU A 97 -2.37 19.08 -11.20
N ALA A 98 -2.91 18.88 -9.98
CA ALA A 98 -4.34 18.69 -9.76
C ALA A 98 -5.14 19.88 -10.25
N LEU A 99 -4.72 21.10 -9.90
CA LEU A 99 -5.38 22.33 -10.32
C LEU A 99 -5.38 22.47 -11.85
N GLN A 100 -4.26 22.18 -12.52
CA GLN A 100 -4.18 22.20 -14.00
C GLN A 100 -5.17 21.20 -14.64
N TYR A 101 -5.32 20.01 -14.06
CA TYR A 101 -6.30 19.06 -14.58
C TYR A 101 -7.74 19.51 -14.34
N MET A 102 -8.03 20.09 -13.16
CA MET A 102 -9.36 20.66 -12.85
C MET A 102 -9.69 21.83 -13.79
N ASP A 103 -8.72 22.72 -14.11
CA ASP A 103 -8.88 23.81 -15.08
C ASP A 103 -9.13 23.29 -16.50
N LYS A 104 -8.68 22.07 -16.81
CA LYS A 104 -8.93 21.36 -18.07
C LYS A 104 -10.18 20.45 -18.01
N GLY A 105 -11.08 20.68 -17.04
CA GLY A 105 -12.34 19.99 -16.93
C GLY A 105 -12.30 18.62 -16.24
N ALA A 106 -11.23 18.28 -15.50
CA ALA A 106 -11.28 17.11 -14.63
C ALA A 106 -12.19 17.39 -13.41
N VAL A 107 -13.10 16.48 -13.12
CA VAL A 107 -14.03 16.59 -11.97
C VAL A 107 -13.37 16.18 -10.66
N GLY A 108 -12.30 15.37 -10.72
CA GLY A 108 -11.56 14.92 -9.57
C GLY A 108 -10.42 13.95 -9.92
N GLY A 109 -9.79 13.45 -8.88
CA GLY A 109 -8.67 12.53 -9.00
C GLY A 109 -7.99 12.24 -7.67
N GLY A 110 -6.76 11.75 -7.76
CA GLY A 110 -5.90 11.54 -6.59
C GLY A 110 -4.45 11.32 -6.99
N ALA A 111 -3.59 11.20 -6.00
CA ALA A 111 -2.17 10.97 -6.20
C ALA A 111 -1.75 9.56 -5.80
N PRO A 112 -0.76 8.97 -6.49
CA PRO A 112 -0.07 7.79 -5.99
C PRO A 112 0.55 8.09 -4.63
N THR A 113 0.52 7.11 -3.74
CA THR A 113 1.05 7.25 -2.38
C THR A 113 2.37 6.49 -2.27
N TRP A 114 3.38 7.13 -1.70
CA TRP A 114 4.66 6.52 -1.39
C TRP A 114 4.98 6.65 0.10
N LEU A 115 5.88 5.83 0.61
CA LEU A 115 6.33 5.90 2.00
C LEU A 115 7.25 7.10 2.21
N GLY A 116 7.12 7.78 3.34
CA GLY A 116 7.96 8.90 3.74
C GLY A 116 9.44 8.54 3.75
N LYS A 117 10.31 9.54 3.55
CA LYS A 117 11.76 9.34 3.63
C LYS A 117 12.14 8.91 5.05
N GLY A 118 12.99 7.87 5.16
CA GLY A 118 13.43 7.35 6.46
C GLY A 118 12.44 6.41 7.15
N GLU A 119 11.27 6.14 6.58
CA GLU A 119 10.34 5.16 7.15
C GLU A 119 10.97 3.75 7.18
N VAL A 120 11.07 3.20 8.38
CA VAL A 120 11.54 1.83 8.59
C VAL A 120 10.34 0.90 8.50
N VAL A 121 10.21 0.24 7.36
CA VAL A 121 9.14 -0.73 7.10
C VAL A 121 9.73 -2.04 6.56
N PRO A 122 9.06 -3.18 6.77
CA PRO A 122 9.48 -4.46 6.21
C PRO A 122 9.58 -4.43 4.68
N LEU A 123 10.46 -5.26 4.12
CA LEU A 123 10.68 -5.30 2.66
C LEU A 123 9.41 -5.63 1.88
N TYR A 124 8.55 -6.51 2.41
CA TYR A 124 7.29 -6.86 1.75
C TYR A 124 6.37 -5.64 1.57
N VAL A 125 6.37 -4.69 2.51
CA VAL A 125 5.60 -3.44 2.42
C VAL A 125 6.10 -2.58 1.25
N ARG A 126 7.42 -2.49 1.06
CA ARG A 126 8.01 -1.76 -0.08
C ARG A 126 7.62 -2.38 -1.41
N LEU A 127 7.59 -3.72 -1.49
CA LEU A 127 7.12 -4.42 -2.70
C LEU A 127 5.64 -4.15 -2.97
N ILE A 128 4.78 -4.23 -1.95
CA ILE A 128 3.36 -3.87 -2.09
C ILE A 128 3.20 -2.42 -2.55
N ALA A 129 3.99 -1.49 -2.01
CA ALA A 129 3.95 -0.09 -2.42
C ALA A 129 4.36 0.10 -3.89
N ILE A 130 5.42 -0.58 -4.36
CA ILE A 130 5.84 -0.55 -5.77
C ILE A 130 4.73 -1.09 -6.68
N LEU A 131 4.17 -2.25 -6.33
CA LEU A 131 3.06 -2.84 -7.08
C LEU A 131 1.82 -1.95 -7.06
N GLY A 132 1.54 -1.33 -5.92
CA GLY A 132 0.47 -0.34 -5.76
C GLY A 132 0.64 0.85 -6.70
N LEU A 133 1.86 1.40 -6.83
CA LEU A 133 2.14 2.49 -7.77
C LEU A 133 1.84 2.10 -9.22
N VAL A 134 2.24 0.90 -9.63
CA VAL A 134 1.96 0.38 -10.97
C VAL A 134 0.45 0.18 -11.17
N ALA A 135 -0.21 -0.47 -10.21
CA ALA A 135 -1.65 -0.74 -10.26
C ALA A 135 -2.48 0.56 -10.31
N VAL A 136 -2.13 1.56 -9.49
CA VAL A 136 -2.79 2.89 -9.49
C VAL A 136 -2.76 3.53 -10.86
N LYS A 137 -1.63 3.44 -11.58
CA LYS A 137 -1.50 4.00 -12.94
C LYS A 137 -2.26 3.19 -13.99
N LEU A 138 -2.25 1.86 -13.90
CA LEU A 138 -2.90 0.98 -14.89
C LEU A 138 -4.42 0.93 -14.70
N ILE A 139 -4.90 0.88 -13.46
CA ILE A 139 -6.32 0.69 -13.14
C ILE A 139 -7.02 2.05 -12.96
N GLY A 140 -6.24 3.12 -12.72
CA GLY A 140 -6.76 4.47 -12.50
C GLY A 140 -7.49 4.62 -11.16
N PHE A 141 -7.08 3.86 -10.14
CA PHE A 141 -7.50 4.03 -8.76
C PHE A 141 -6.42 4.74 -7.97
N THR A 142 -6.79 5.36 -6.85
CA THR A 142 -5.86 6.04 -5.95
C THR A 142 -6.12 5.61 -4.51
N GLY A 143 -5.08 5.65 -3.68
CA GLY A 143 -5.25 5.50 -2.23
C GLY A 143 -5.91 6.74 -1.62
N GLY A 144 -6.57 6.58 -0.47
CA GLY A 144 -7.29 7.64 0.23
C GLY A 144 -6.41 8.77 0.79
N ALA A 145 -5.08 8.61 0.82
CA ALA A 145 -4.17 9.56 1.44
C ALA A 145 -4.17 10.96 0.78
N PHE A 146 -4.51 11.04 -0.51
CA PHE A 146 -4.67 12.29 -1.23
C PHE A 146 -5.68 12.13 -2.36
N MET A 147 -6.80 12.84 -2.24
CA MET A 147 -7.83 12.93 -3.27
C MET A 147 -8.21 14.39 -3.51
N TYR A 148 -8.70 14.70 -4.70
CA TYR A 148 -9.21 16.02 -5.02
C TYR A 148 -10.45 15.93 -5.91
N CYS A 149 -11.36 16.91 -5.78
CA CYS A 149 -12.49 17.04 -6.68
C CYS A 149 -13.02 18.47 -6.72
N THR A 150 -13.86 18.77 -7.71
CA THR A 150 -14.66 19.99 -7.68
C THR A 150 -15.78 19.85 -6.65
N ARG A 151 -16.22 20.98 -6.08
CA ARG A 151 -17.37 20.98 -5.16
C ARG A 151 -18.64 20.48 -5.82
N GLU A 152 -18.84 20.85 -7.08
CA GLU A 152 -19.98 20.39 -7.89
C GLU A 152 -20.01 18.87 -7.98
N ALA A 153 -18.88 18.25 -8.32
CA ALA A 153 -18.78 16.79 -8.41
C ALA A 153 -18.94 16.11 -7.03
N PHE A 154 -18.40 16.72 -5.95
CA PHE A 154 -18.62 16.22 -4.59
C PHE A 154 -20.11 16.18 -4.23
N LEU A 155 -20.82 17.26 -4.53
CA LEU A 155 -22.27 17.34 -4.26
C LEU A 155 -23.08 16.38 -5.14
N ALA A 156 -22.74 16.27 -6.43
CA ALA A 156 -23.41 15.37 -7.35
C ALA A 156 -23.27 13.89 -6.96
N THR A 157 -22.10 13.50 -6.42
CA THR A 157 -21.85 12.13 -5.95
C THR A 157 -22.44 11.81 -4.59
N GLY A 158 -22.84 12.84 -3.81
CA GLY A 158 -23.24 12.71 -2.40
C GLY A 158 -22.06 12.55 -1.44
N GLY A 159 -20.81 12.69 -1.91
CA GLY A 159 -19.59 12.55 -1.11
C GLY A 159 -19.15 11.11 -0.90
N PHE A 160 -18.42 10.86 0.18
CA PHE A 160 -17.96 9.52 0.56
C PHE A 160 -19.12 8.71 1.16
N ASP A 161 -19.18 7.41 0.80
CA ASP A 161 -20.21 6.52 1.33
C ASP A 161 -19.96 6.19 2.82
N GLU A 162 -20.79 6.72 3.69
CA GLU A 162 -20.70 6.56 5.14
C GLU A 162 -21.10 5.16 5.65
N HIS A 163 -21.62 4.27 4.79
CA HIS A 163 -21.84 2.87 5.13
C HIS A 163 -20.56 2.03 5.06
N LEU A 164 -19.49 2.58 4.44
CA LEU A 164 -18.23 1.89 4.26
C LEU A 164 -17.21 2.26 5.33
N TYR A 165 -16.59 1.26 5.93
CA TYR A 165 -15.47 1.40 6.88
C TYR A 165 -14.11 1.11 6.26
N TRP A 166 -14.12 0.64 5.00
CA TRP A 166 -12.94 0.31 4.21
C TRP A 166 -13.26 0.54 2.73
N SER A 167 -12.30 1.05 1.95
CA SER A 167 -12.45 1.26 0.50
C SER A 167 -13.48 2.35 0.13
N GLU A 168 -13.83 3.24 1.07
CA GLU A 168 -14.70 4.39 0.82
C GLU A 168 -14.13 5.32 -0.25
N GLU A 169 -12.78 5.42 -0.32
CA GLU A 169 -12.07 6.19 -1.35
C GLU A 169 -12.25 5.59 -2.75
N ASN A 170 -12.29 4.26 -2.85
CA ASN A 170 -12.52 3.58 -4.13
C ASN A 170 -13.97 3.76 -4.60
N SER A 171 -14.93 3.67 -3.68
CA SER A 171 -16.35 3.97 -3.96
C SER A 171 -16.51 5.41 -4.45
N PHE A 172 -15.90 6.36 -3.77
CA PHE A 172 -15.92 7.77 -4.15
C PHE A 172 -15.24 8.02 -5.49
N ALA A 173 -14.09 7.40 -5.77
CA ALA A 173 -13.42 7.48 -7.06
C ALA A 173 -14.29 6.94 -8.21
N LEU A 174 -15.02 5.83 -7.97
CA LEU A 174 -15.97 5.30 -8.95
C LEU A 174 -17.16 6.23 -9.18
N ALA A 175 -17.68 6.86 -8.14
CA ALA A 175 -18.73 7.86 -8.26
C ALA A 175 -18.25 9.08 -9.06
N LEU A 176 -17.07 9.63 -8.74
CA LEU A 176 -16.49 10.74 -9.51
C LEU A 176 -16.25 10.40 -10.99
N LYS A 177 -15.84 9.16 -11.30
CA LYS A 177 -15.68 8.71 -12.71
C LYS A 177 -16.99 8.70 -13.51
N ARG A 178 -18.14 8.61 -12.84
CA ARG A 178 -19.46 8.71 -13.49
C ARG A 178 -19.84 10.16 -13.78
N GLU A 179 -19.37 11.09 -12.96
CA GLU A 179 -19.60 12.52 -13.13
C GLU A 179 -18.71 13.14 -14.21
N GLY A 180 -17.54 12.53 -14.50
CA GLY A 180 -16.65 13.04 -15.53
C GLY A 180 -15.22 12.51 -15.47
N ARG A 181 -14.31 13.31 -16.02
CA ARG A 181 -12.90 12.92 -16.13
C ARG A 181 -12.22 12.87 -14.76
N PHE A 182 -11.83 11.66 -14.35
CA PHE A 182 -11.04 11.40 -13.15
C PHE A 182 -9.56 11.21 -13.53
N VAL A 183 -8.63 11.88 -12.85
CA VAL A 183 -7.20 11.87 -13.21
C VAL A 183 -6.34 11.46 -12.03
N VAL A 184 -5.53 10.43 -12.22
CA VAL A 184 -4.47 10.05 -11.30
C VAL A 184 -3.19 10.83 -11.65
N LEU A 185 -2.70 11.61 -10.69
CA LEU A 185 -1.54 12.49 -10.88
C LEU A 185 -0.25 11.71 -11.17
N TRP A 186 0.71 12.36 -11.80
CA TRP A 186 2.07 11.83 -11.95
C TRP A 186 2.88 11.99 -10.66
N HIS A 187 2.71 13.10 -9.97
CA HIS A 187 3.36 13.37 -8.71
C HIS A 187 2.73 12.53 -7.59
N TYR A 188 3.56 11.91 -6.78
CA TYR A 188 3.14 11.14 -5.61
C TYR A 188 3.13 11.99 -4.34
N VAL A 189 2.39 11.54 -3.34
CA VAL A 189 2.43 12.06 -1.97
C VAL A 189 3.11 11.08 -1.04
N LEU A 190 3.64 11.57 0.08
CA LEU A 190 4.33 10.75 1.06
C LEU A 190 3.44 10.51 2.28
N THR A 191 3.24 9.27 2.67
CA THR A 191 2.47 8.90 3.87
C THR A 191 3.35 8.19 4.89
N SER A 192 2.90 8.16 6.15
CA SER A 192 3.56 7.44 7.22
C SER A 192 3.43 5.93 7.06
N GLY A 193 4.52 5.20 7.34
CA GLY A 193 4.54 3.74 7.41
C GLY A 193 4.03 3.17 8.74
N ARG A 194 3.50 3.97 9.67
CA ARG A 194 3.09 3.55 11.03
C ARG A 194 2.17 2.34 11.03
N ARG A 195 1.16 2.33 10.17
CA ARG A 195 0.19 1.22 10.05
C ARG A 195 0.84 -0.12 9.74
N PHE A 196 1.92 -0.10 8.95
CA PHE A 196 2.65 -1.31 8.61
C PHE A 196 3.58 -1.79 9.71
N ARG A 197 3.80 -0.98 10.77
CA ARG A 197 4.58 -1.34 11.94
C ARG A 197 3.75 -2.06 13.01
N THR A 198 2.44 -1.89 13.00
CA THR A 198 1.53 -2.49 13.97
C THR A 198 1.03 -3.87 13.57
N LEU A 199 1.13 -4.25 12.29
CA LEU A 199 0.67 -5.52 11.77
C LEU A 199 1.84 -6.38 11.29
N SER A 200 1.82 -7.65 11.65
CA SER A 200 2.72 -8.64 11.06
C SER A 200 2.36 -8.90 9.59
N GLY A 201 3.33 -9.37 8.79
CA GLY A 201 3.12 -9.60 7.37
C GLY A 201 1.97 -10.55 7.05
N LEU A 202 1.80 -11.62 7.83
CA LEU A 202 0.68 -12.55 7.65
C LEU A 202 -0.68 -11.92 7.99
N GLN A 203 -0.74 -11.07 9.03
CA GLN A 203 -1.97 -10.33 9.34
C GLN A 203 -2.35 -9.38 8.21
N MET A 204 -1.37 -8.71 7.61
CA MET A 204 -1.61 -7.86 6.44
C MET A 204 -2.13 -8.66 5.25
N LEU A 205 -1.52 -9.82 4.93
CA LEU A 205 -1.99 -10.70 3.87
C LEU A 205 -3.39 -11.26 4.16
N GLU A 206 -3.69 -11.59 5.40
CA GLU A 206 -5.03 -12.02 5.82
C GLU A 206 -6.08 -10.94 5.55
N VAL A 207 -5.78 -9.67 5.90
CA VAL A 207 -6.66 -8.54 5.60
C VAL A 207 -6.88 -8.40 4.09
N CYS A 208 -5.81 -8.44 3.30
CA CYS A 208 -5.91 -8.38 1.83
C CYS A 208 -6.74 -9.55 1.26
N ALA A 209 -6.50 -10.77 1.73
CA ALA A 209 -7.24 -11.95 1.27
C ALA A 209 -8.73 -11.89 1.66
N ARG A 210 -9.05 -11.50 2.90
CA ARG A 210 -10.43 -11.32 3.35
C ARG A 210 -11.15 -10.25 2.53
N THR A 211 -10.48 -9.14 2.22
CA THR A 211 -11.03 -8.07 1.38
C THR A 211 -11.33 -8.59 -0.03
N ALA A 212 -10.42 -9.38 -0.62
CA ALA A 212 -10.59 -9.94 -1.96
C ALA A 212 -11.72 -11.00 -2.02
N LEU A 213 -11.83 -11.85 -1.00
CA LEU A 213 -12.80 -12.96 -0.97
C LEU A 213 -14.20 -12.56 -0.49
N SER A 214 -14.31 -11.50 0.30
CA SER A 214 -15.59 -11.05 0.87
C SER A 214 -15.61 -9.54 1.03
N PRO A 215 -15.49 -8.77 -0.06
CA PRO A 215 -15.34 -7.32 -0.01
C PRO A 215 -16.50 -6.64 0.73
N SER A 216 -17.75 -7.05 0.52
CA SER A 216 -18.92 -6.45 1.16
C SER A 216 -18.91 -6.58 2.68
N LYS A 217 -18.46 -7.73 3.21
CA LYS A 217 -18.38 -7.93 4.67
C LYS A 217 -17.27 -7.12 5.32
N MET A 218 -16.14 -6.94 4.62
CA MET A 218 -15.01 -6.12 5.08
C MET A 218 -15.34 -4.62 5.00
N THR A 219 -16.02 -4.19 3.96
CA THR A 219 -16.29 -2.77 3.71
C THR A 219 -17.38 -2.20 4.61
N THR A 220 -18.40 -2.99 4.98
CA THR A 220 -19.56 -2.50 5.73
C THR A 220 -19.51 -2.80 7.25
N ARG A 221 -18.61 -3.68 7.70
CA ARG A 221 -18.51 -4.04 9.13
C ARG A 221 -17.29 -3.40 9.79
N ARG A 222 -17.51 -2.44 10.69
CA ARG A 222 -16.46 -1.80 11.49
C ARG A 222 -15.54 -2.81 12.18
N ALA A 223 -16.10 -3.80 12.88
CA ALA A 223 -15.33 -4.81 13.61
C ALA A 223 -14.31 -5.58 12.73
N SER A 224 -14.57 -5.68 11.41
CA SER A 224 -13.66 -6.36 10.48
C SER A 224 -12.37 -5.58 10.22
N VAL A 225 -12.39 -4.26 10.40
CA VAL A 225 -11.28 -3.34 10.10
C VAL A 225 -10.80 -2.54 11.30
N GLU A 226 -11.51 -2.64 12.44
CA GLU A 226 -11.27 -1.84 13.63
C GLU A 226 -9.82 -1.93 14.12
N LYS A 227 -9.31 -3.14 14.29
CA LYS A 227 -7.92 -3.38 14.72
C LYS A 227 -6.88 -2.78 13.77
N VAL A 228 -7.18 -2.72 12.48
CA VAL A 228 -6.24 -2.24 11.45
C VAL A 228 -6.32 -0.74 11.28
N TRP A 229 -7.55 -0.17 11.29
CA TRP A 229 -7.77 1.23 10.91
C TRP A 229 -8.20 2.14 12.05
N TYR A 230 -8.90 1.62 13.08
CA TYR A 230 -9.58 2.42 14.09
C TYR A 230 -9.06 2.20 15.52
N ASP A 231 -8.08 1.30 15.74
CA ASP A 231 -7.53 1.07 17.07
C ASP A 231 -6.78 2.31 17.57
N SER A 232 -7.15 2.77 18.78
CA SER A 232 -6.67 4.01 19.37
C SER A 232 -5.22 3.97 19.89
N ASN A 233 -4.64 2.79 20.03
CA ASN A 233 -3.26 2.63 20.55
C ASN A 233 -2.16 3.01 19.54
N ARG A 234 -2.49 3.74 18.48
CA ARG A 234 -1.54 4.13 17.42
C ARG A 234 -0.50 5.16 17.85
N ALA A 235 -0.74 5.91 18.90
CA ALA A 235 0.09 7.04 19.28
C ALA A 235 1.47 6.64 19.83
N ASN A 236 1.62 5.41 20.36
CA ASN A 236 2.83 4.99 21.08
C ASN A 236 3.69 3.93 20.35
N ASP A 237 3.29 3.42 19.18
CA ASP A 237 3.99 2.33 18.52
C ASP A 237 4.93 2.81 17.40
N ASP A 238 5.94 3.58 17.75
CA ASP A 238 6.99 3.99 16.80
C ASP A 238 7.93 2.85 16.40
N LYS A 239 7.90 1.73 17.10
CA LYS A 239 8.80 0.59 16.82
C LYS A 239 8.01 -0.70 16.60
N MET A 240 8.25 -1.31 15.44
CA MET A 240 7.80 -2.67 15.19
C MET A 240 8.37 -3.63 16.25
N PRO A 241 7.58 -4.50 16.87
CA PRO A 241 8.09 -5.49 17.80
C PRO A 241 9.19 -6.33 17.14
N ASP A 242 10.40 -6.34 17.72
CA ASP A 242 11.54 -7.08 17.18
C ASP A 242 11.56 -8.55 17.66
N THR A 243 10.40 -9.23 17.58
CA THR A 243 10.26 -10.62 17.96
C THR A 243 10.56 -11.55 16.78
N LEU A 244 11.07 -12.75 17.09
CA LEU A 244 11.31 -13.77 16.07
C LEU A 244 10.01 -14.11 15.29
N ALA A 245 8.87 -14.15 15.98
CA ALA A 245 7.57 -14.41 15.37
C ALA A 245 7.20 -13.36 14.31
N VAL A 246 7.45 -12.07 14.58
CA VAL A 246 7.22 -10.99 13.61
C VAL A 246 8.18 -11.10 12.43
N LYS A 247 9.46 -11.39 12.66
CA LYS A 247 10.45 -11.58 11.59
C LYS A 247 10.07 -12.74 10.67
N VAL A 248 9.65 -13.87 11.24
CA VAL A 248 9.17 -15.04 10.48
C VAL A 248 7.91 -14.71 9.71
N SER A 249 6.94 -14.05 10.34
CA SER A 249 5.70 -13.62 9.68
C SER A 249 5.96 -12.70 8.49
N ASN A 250 6.86 -11.75 8.63
CA ASN A 250 7.24 -10.81 7.56
C ASN A 250 8.00 -11.53 6.43
N GLY A 251 8.86 -12.49 6.76
CA GLY A 251 9.55 -13.32 5.78
C GLY A 251 8.59 -14.19 4.97
N LEU A 252 7.61 -14.81 5.63
CA LEU A 252 6.57 -15.60 4.96
C LEU A 252 5.68 -14.71 4.06
N ALA A 253 5.30 -13.53 4.52
CA ALA A 253 4.55 -12.58 3.70
C ALA A 253 5.30 -12.16 2.45
N LEU A 254 6.59 -11.86 2.59
CA LEU A 254 7.47 -11.56 1.47
C LEU A 254 7.54 -12.70 0.46
N LEU A 255 7.71 -13.93 0.95
CA LEU A 255 7.71 -15.14 0.12
C LEU A 255 6.41 -15.29 -0.67
N ILE A 256 5.26 -15.18 -0.01
CA ILE A 256 3.96 -15.30 -0.66
C ILE A 256 3.79 -14.23 -1.75
N ILE A 257 4.19 -13.00 -1.49
CA ILE A 257 4.10 -11.91 -2.47
C ILE A 257 4.99 -12.19 -3.68
N ILE A 258 6.24 -12.64 -3.47
CA ILE A 258 7.15 -12.99 -4.58
C ILE A 258 6.55 -14.12 -5.42
N VAL A 259 6.01 -15.15 -4.79
CA VAL A 259 5.34 -16.25 -5.49
C VAL A 259 4.17 -15.74 -6.31
N LEU A 260 3.29 -14.91 -5.72
CA LEU A 260 2.12 -14.37 -6.42
C LEU A 260 2.50 -13.48 -7.61
N ILE A 261 3.60 -12.72 -7.52
CA ILE A 261 4.08 -11.88 -8.62
C ILE A 261 4.70 -12.71 -9.75
N THR A 262 5.48 -13.71 -9.39
CA THR A 262 6.23 -14.52 -10.37
C THR A 262 5.40 -15.64 -10.96
N TRP A 263 4.34 -16.08 -10.28
CA TRP A 263 3.46 -17.15 -10.73
C TRP A 263 2.81 -16.94 -12.10
N PRO A 264 2.27 -15.74 -12.44
CA PRO A 264 1.68 -15.50 -13.75
C PRO A 264 2.67 -15.66 -14.91
N VAL A 265 3.95 -15.40 -14.68
CA VAL A 265 5.00 -15.57 -15.72
C VAL A 265 5.03 -17.01 -16.21
N TRP A 266 4.79 -17.99 -15.33
CA TRP A 266 4.76 -19.41 -15.66
C TRP A 266 3.52 -19.83 -16.48
N ILE A 267 2.41 -19.09 -16.30
CA ILE A 267 1.14 -19.32 -17.05
C ILE A 267 1.30 -18.85 -18.51
N PHE A 268 2.09 -17.78 -18.72
CA PHE A 268 2.29 -17.17 -20.04
C PHE A 268 3.41 -17.80 -20.87
N ILE A 269 4.17 -18.78 -20.33
CA ILE A 269 5.17 -19.50 -21.11
C ILE A 269 4.45 -20.30 -22.21
N PRO A 270 4.83 -20.10 -23.50
CA PRO A 270 4.19 -20.79 -24.61
C PRO A 270 4.27 -22.31 -24.47
N ARG A 271 3.20 -23.01 -24.86
CA ARG A 271 3.16 -24.49 -24.82
C ARG A 271 4.31 -25.13 -25.58
N SER A 272 4.73 -24.53 -26.69
CA SER A 272 5.86 -25.00 -27.52
C SER A 272 7.21 -24.97 -26.80
N TRP A 273 7.30 -24.24 -25.68
CA TRP A 273 8.52 -24.15 -24.86
C TRP A 273 8.54 -25.18 -23.73
N MET A 274 7.46 -25.92 -23.55
CA MET A 274 7.36 -26.94 -22.50
C MET A 274 7.73 -28.30 -23.07
N PRO A 275 8.69 -29.02 -22.46
CA PRO A 275 9.17 -30.34 -22.97
C PRO A 275 8.12 -31.45 -22.80
N TRP A 276 6.89 -31.13 -22.41
CA TRP A 276 5.87 -32.13 -22.04
C TRP A 276 4.53 -31.83 -22.69
N ASP A 277 4.08 -32.71 -23.57
CA ASP A 277 2.80 -32.58 -24.30
C ASP A 277 1.55 -32.98 -23.47
N SER A 278 1.74 -33.55 -22.27
CA SER A 278 0.66 -34.05 -21.43
C SER A 278 0.25 -33.14 -20.27
N LEU A 279 -0.98 -33.25 -19.78
CA LEU A 279 -1.48 -32.52 -18.60
C LEU A 279 -0.62 -32.79 -17.35
N SER A 280 -0.10 -34.01 -17.20
CA SER A 280 0.80 -34.42 -16.14
C SER A 280 2.16 -33.66 -16.20
N GLY A 281 2.63 -33.34 -17.42
CA GLY A 281 3.84 -32.52 -17.61
C GLY A 281 3.66 -31.08 -17.16
N LYS A 282 2.50 -30.47 -17.45
CA LYS A 282 2.17 -29.12 -16.95
C LYS A 282 2.12 -29.06 -15.44
N PHE A 283 1.51 -30.07 -14.82
CA PHE A 283 1.43 -30.15 -13.36
C PHE A 283 2.79 -30.32 -12.72
N ARG A 284 3.66 -31.18 -13.31
CA ARG A 284 5.06 -31.34 -12.86
C ARG A 284 5.85 -30.04 -13.00
N PHE A 285 5.71 -29.34 -14.13
CA PHE A 285 6.36 -28.05 -14.37
C PHE A 285 5.89 -27.00 -13.36
N PHE A 286 4.59 -26.95 -13.09
CA PHE A 286 3.99 -26.10 -12.09
C PHE A 286 4.56 -26.38 -10.69
N ILE A 287 4.62 -27.64 -10.30
CA ILE A 287 5.20 -28.07 -9.01
C ILE A 287 6.71 -27.75 -8.96
N CYS A 288 7.47 -28.05 -10.01
CA CYS A 288 8.91 -27.72 -10.05
C CYS A 288 9.14 -26.21 -9.99
N GLY A 289 8.34 -25.40 -10.71
CA GLY A 289 8.38 -23.95 -10.62
C GLY A 289 8.10 -23.45 -9.20
N PHE A 290 7.09 -24.00 -8.54
CA PHE A 290 6.76 -23.67 -7.15
C PHE A 290 7.91 -24.05 -6.19
N ILE A 291 8.46 -25.26 -6.30
CA ILE A 291 9.57 -25.73 -5.47
C ILE A 291 10.82 -24.89 -5.68
N CYS A 292 11.15 -24.52 -6.94
CA CYS A 292 12.29 -23.65 -7.25
C CYS A 292 12.12 -22.27 -6.63
N HIS A 293 10.93 -21.67 -6.71
CA HIS A 293 10.66 -20.36 -6.10
C HIS A 293 10.72 -20.41 -4.57
N VAL A 294 10.13 -21.44 -3.96
CA VAL A 294 10.22 -21.67 -2.52
C VAL A 294 11.68 -21.89 -2.10
N GLY A 295 12.44 -22.69 -2.86
CA GLY A 295 13.87 -22.91 -2.60
C GLY A 295 14.71 -21.64 -2.69
N LEU A 296 14.53 -20.83 -3.73
CA LEU A 296 15.25 -19.57 -3.94
C LEU A 296 15.00 -18.54 -2.82
N VAL A 297 13.82 -18.56 -2.20
CA VAL A 297 13.49 -17.61 -1.12
C VAL A 297 13.80 -18.19 0.25
N LEU A 298 13.64 -19.49 0.47
CA LEU A 298 14.01 -20.14 1.74
C LEU A 298 15.52 -20.15 1.98
N TRP A 299 16.33 -20.21 0.92
CA TRP A 299 17.80 -20.24 1.03
C TRP A 299 18.39 -19.02 1.75
N PRO A 300 18.09 -17.76 1.39
CA PRO A 300 18.57 -16.61 2.14
C PRO A 300 18.06 -16.58 3.58
N CYS A 301 16.80 -16.98 3.82
CA CYS A 301 16.24 -17.06 5.18
C CYS A 301 16.94 -18.10 6.05
N ALA A 302 17.20 -19.30 5.48
CA ALA A 302 17.95 -20.36 6.16
C ALA A 302 19.39 -19.92 6.46
N PHE A 303 20.04 -19.21 5.52
CA PHE A 303 21.40 -18.68 5.71
C PHE A 303 21.46 -17.61 6.80
N VAL A 304 20.51 -16.67 6.83
CA VAL A 304 20.44 -15.64 7.90
C VAL A 304 20.18 -16.28 9.26
N LEU A 305 19.28 -17.27 9.32
CA LEU A 305 18.98 -18.02 10.53
C LEU A 305 20.24 -18.77 11.02
N PHE A 306 20.92 -19.49 10.14
CA PHE A 306 22.17 -20.21 10.41
C PHE A 306 23.25 -19.27 10.96
N ARG A 307 23.48 -18.12 10.29
CA ARG A 307 24.45 -17.12 10.73
C ARG A 307 24.13 -16.56 12.13
N ASN A 308 22.82 -16.33 12.44
CA ASN A 308 22.39 -15.81 13.72
C ASN A 308 22.53 -16.88 14.82
N LEU A 309 22.22 -18.15 14.54
CA LEU A 309 22.41 -19.27 15.47
C LEU A 309 23.89 -19.54 15.77
N LEU A 310 24.75 -19.41 14.77
CA LEU A 310 26.23 -19.46 14.94
C LEU A 310 26.71 -18.36 15.89
N ARG A 311 26.23 -17.12 15.70
CA ARG A 311 26.58 -15.99 16.57
C ARG A 311 26.12 -16.17 18.02
N GLN A 312 25.00 -16.84 18.24
CA GLN A 312 24.42 -17.11 19.55
C GLN A 312 24.95 -18.39 20.21
N LYS A 313 25.84 -19.16 19.56
CA LYS A 313 26.37 -20.46 20.03
C LYS A 313 25.29 -21.48 20.41
N ARG A 314 24.12 -21.43 19.76
CA ARG A 314 23.00 -22.36 20.01
C ARG A 314 23.10 -23.60 19.11
N TRP A 315 23.79 -24.62 19.60
CA TRP A 315 24.09 -25.86 18.87
C TRP A 315 22.86 -26.68 18.42
N THR A 316 21.81 -26.76 19.23
CA THR A 316 20.56 -27.46 18.86
C THR A 316 19.85 -26.84 17.67
N GLY A 317 19.82 -25.53 17.58
CA GLY A 317 19.28 -24.80 16.43
C GLY A 317 20.17 -24.94 15.19
N LEU A 318 21.48 -25.17 15.38
CA LEU A 318 22.44 -25.37 14.28
C LEU A 318 22.17 -26.66 13.53
N VAL A 319 21.87 -27.76 14.23
CA VAL A 319 21.52 -29.05 13.62
C VAL A 319 20.25 -28.93 12.78
N GLN A 320 19.22 -28.25 13.31
CA GLN A 320 17.96 -28.03 12.58
C GLN A 320 18.15 -27.13 11.35
N SER A 321 18.96 -26.06 11.45
CA SER A 321 19.24 -25.18 10.33
C SER A 321 20.13 -25.86 9.28
N THR A 322 21.05 -26.74 9.68
CA THR A 322 21.87 -27.54 8.74
C THR A 322 21.00 -28.54 7.99
N ALA A 323 20.03 -29.20 8.66
CA ALA A 323 19.06 -30.08 8.00
C ALA A 323 18.19 -29.32 7.01
N LEU A 324 17.73 -28.11 7.35
CA LEU A 324 16.95 -27.25 6.46
C LEU A 324 17.79 -26.79 5.25
N ILE A 325 19.05 -26.42 5.46
CA ILE A 325 19.99 -26.07 4.40
C ILE A 325 20.25 -27.27 3.46
N ALA A 326 20.48 -28.46 4.04
CA ALA A 326 20.68 -29.70 3.26
C ALA A 326 19.44 -30.04 2.43
N PHE A 327 18.23 -29.86 2.99
CA PHE A 327 16.97 -30.02 2.26
C PHE A 327 16.84 -29.00 1.12
N CYS A 328 17.15 -27.72 1.34
CA CYS A 328 17.14 -26.70 0.30
C CYS A 328 18.17 -26.96 -0.80
N VAL A 329 19.38 -27.43 -0.45
CA VAL A 329 20.42 -27.83 -1.42
C VAL A 329 19.97 -29.04 -2.24
N TRP A 330 19.37 -30.04 -1.60
CA TRP A 330 18.82 -31.22 -2.30
C TRP A 330 17.69 -30.82 -3.26
N GLN A 331 16.80 -29.92 -2.86
CA GLN A 331 15.74 -29.36 -3.71
C GLN A 331 16.34 -28.56 -4.88
N ALA A 332 17.33 -27.70 -4.62
CA ALA A 332 18.02 -26.93 -5.65
C ALA A 332 18.77 -27.85 -6.63
N TRP A 333 19.39 -28.95 -6.16
CA TRP A 333 20.05 -29.91 -6.97
C TRP A 333 19.09 -30.74 -7.85
N GLY A 334 17.93 -31.11 -7.32
CA GLY A 334 16.83 -31.71 -8.09
C GLY A 334 16.29 -30.79 -9.18
N ALA A 335 16.15 -29.50 -8.88
CA ALA A 335 15.73 -28.48 -9.82
C ALA A 335 16.80 -28.17 -10.88
N THR A 336 18.09 -28.13 -10.50
CA THR A 336 19.20 -27.89 -11.46
C THR A 336 19.34 -29.01 -12.48
N ARG A 337 19.02 -30.27 -12.17
CA ARG A 337 18.94 -31.33 -13.18
C ARG A 337 17.88 -31.06 -14.26
N GLY A 338 16.78 -30.42 -13.91
CA GLY A 338 15.80 -29.90 -14.88
C GLY A 338 16.32 -28.67 -15.64
N VAL A 339 16.99 -27.74 -14.93
CA VAL A 339 17.53 -26.50 -15.49
C VAL A 339 18.77 -26.76 -16.37
N ILE A 340 19.64 -27.69 -16.02
CA ILE A 340 20.81 -28.04 -16.84
C ILE A 340 20.39 -28.60 -18.22
N ARG A 341 19.21 -29.23 -18.32
CA ARG A 341 18.63 -29.60 -19.63
C ARG A 341 18.01 -28.42 -20.37
N PHE A 342 17.62 -27.36 -19.64
CA PHE A 342 17.03 -26.15 -20.19
C PHE A 342 18.10 -25.14 -20.66
N TRP A 343 19.25 -25.09 -20.01
CA TRP A 343 20.30 -24.09 -20.21
C TRP A 343 20.89 -24.09 -21.64
N PRO A 344 21.21 -25.24 -22.26
CA PRO A 344 21.69 -25.28 -23.65
C PRO A 344 20.69 -24.74 -24.65
N TRP A 345 19.38 -24.94 -24.38
CA TRP A 345 18.30 -24.44 -25.22
C TRP A 345 18.15 -22.92 -25.10
N LEU A 346 18.26 -22.36 -23.89
CA LEU A 346 18.23 -20.90 -23.66
C LEU A 346 19.39 -20.20 -24.37
N PHE A 347 20.60 -20.75 -24.31
CA PHE A 347 21.76 -20.24 -25.05
C PHE A 347 21.59 -20.33 -26.55
N HIS A 348 21.02 -21.42 -27.06
CA HIS A 348 20.71 -21.57 -28.48
C HIS A 348 19.69 -20.54 -28.96
N TRP A 349 18.66 -20.28 -28.16
CA TRP A 349 17.64 -19.26 -28.43
C TRP A 349 18.24 -17.85 -28.41
N LEU A 350 19.03 -17.49 -27.38
CA LEU A 350 19.70 -16.19 -27.28
C LEU A 350 20.69 -15.96 -28.45
N ALA A 351 21.37 -16.99 -28.92
CA ALA A 351 22.28 -16.89 -30.05
C ALA A 351 21.55 -16.60 -31.38
N HIS A 352 20.29 -17.04 -31.52
CA HIS A 352 19.50 -16.81 -32.74
C HIS A 352 18.75 -15.45 -32.70
N PHE A 353 18.60 -14.81 -31.51
CA PHE A 353 17.96 -13.52 -31.38
C PHE A 353 18.84 -12.33 -31.80
N HIS A 354 20.16 -12.53 -31.91
CA HIS A 354 21.12 -11.53 -32.37
C HIS A 354 21.41 -11.58 -33.88
N GLY A 355 20.66 -12.39 -34.62
CA GLY A 355 20.89 -12.64 -36.06
C GLY A 355 19.73 -12.28 -37.00
N SER A 356 18.73 -11.51 -36.52
CA SER A 356 17.62 -11.03 -37.37
C SER A 356 17.41 -9.52 -37.21
#